data_b4634b9b6b600f821ab33078af0bb83c
#
_entry.id   b4634b9b6b600f821ab33078af0bb83c
#
_cell.length_a   1.000
_cell.length_b   1.000
_cell.length_c   1.000
_cell.angle_alpha   90.00
_cell.angle_beta   90.00
_cell.angle_gamma   90.00
#
_symmetry.space_group_name_H-M   'P 1'
#
loop_
_entity.id
_entity.type
_entity.pdbx_description
1 polymer ?
#
loop_
_entity_poly.entity_id
_entity_poly.type
_entity_poly.pdbx_seq_one_letter_code
_entity_poly.pdbx_strand_id
1 'polypeptide(L)'
;MWQGNLELIYTQKNLATQISHLYATAPLKVQRPFYPEGKNLCHTVILHTAGGIVGGDVLQQKIHLQAATNALITTASAGKVYQSNGQMAQQLIEIKIDDNAGLEWLPQETIIFNGAAFRQHLRVDLGENSSWLGWEITRFGRSARGEKFLAGEWHSNWEIWRSGQPLWLDRSFLLGGKMIEGFSGLNDSALIGTLVYIGQPVDRNLIEKVRDFSLEGEMGVTSTLGDGLLCRYRGNSSGEVRQWFQQVWQILRREMSDREAIIPRVWLSW
;
A
#
# COMPACT_ATOMS: atom_id res chain seq x y z
N MET A 1 1.41 -9.50 -23.03
CA MET A 1 2.04 -8.55 -22.09
C MET A 1 1.27 -7.24 -22.12
N TRP A 2 0.82 -6.77 -20.98
CA TRP A 2 0.17 -5.48 -20.82
C TRP A 2 1.21 -4.40 -20.51
N GLN A 3 0.97 -3.19 -21.04
CA GLN A 3 1.66 -1.96 -20.66
C GLN A 3 0.59 -1.01 -20.11
N GLY A 4 0.24 -1.18 -18.83
CA GLY A 4 -0.80 -0.38 -18.19
C GLY A 4 -0.22 0.90 -17.59
N ASN A 5 -0.81 2.05 -17.92
CA ASN A 5 -0.41 3.34 -17.38
C ASN A 5 -1.58 3.99 -16.64
N LEU A 6 -1.27 4.66 -15.55
CA LEU A 6 -2.19 5.50 -14.80
C LEU A 6 -1.49 6.79 -14.41
N GLU A 7 -2.10 7.93 -14.72
CA GLU A 7 -1.66 9.25 -14.26
C GLU A 7 -2.83 9.95 -13.57
N LEU A 8 -2.59 10.42 -12.35
CA LEU A 8 -3.56 11.16 -11.55
C LEU A 8 -2.92 12.45 -11.03
N ILE A 9 -3.59 13.59 -11.23
CA ILE A 9 -3.21 14.85 -10.60
C ILE A 9 -4.39 15.35 -9.78
N TYR A 10 -4.15 15.60 -8.50
CA TYR A 10 -5.11 16.21 -7.59
C TYR A 10 -4.79 17.67 -7.41
N THR A 11 -5.82 18.53 -7.49
CA THR A 11 -5.71 19.96 -7.28
C THR A 11 -6.73 20.44 -6.26
N GLN A 12 -6.43 21.52 -5.56
CA GLN A 12 -7.40 22.18 -4.70
C GLN A 12 -8.14 23.27 -5.47
N LYS A 13 -9.48 23.22 -5.44
CA LYS A 13 -10.34 24.27 -5.99
C LYS A 13 -11.48 24.54 -5.02
N ASN A 14 -11.60 25.78 -4.55
CA ASN A 14 -12.65 26.18 -3.59
C ASN A 14 -12.69 25.28 -2.35
N LEU A 15 -11.53 25.01 -1.74
CA LEU A 15 -11.34 24.12 -0.60
C LEU A 15 -11.73 22.65 -0.85
N ALA A 16 -11.97 22.28 -2.10
CA ALA A 16 -12.24 20.90 -2.48
C ALA A 16 -11.03 20.29 -3.18
N THR A 17 -10.63 19.07 -2.80
CA THR A 17 -9.67 18.27 -3.54
C THR A 17 -10.37 17.61 -4.73
N GLN A 18 -9.88 17.82 -5.94
CA GLN A 18 -10.45 17.28 -7.17
C GLN A 18 -9.36 16.64 -8.03
N ILE A 19 -9.74 15.62 -8.79
CA ILE A 19 -8.88 15.09 -9.85
C ILE A 19 -8.97 16.04 -11.04
N SER A 20 -7.88 16.77 -11.33
CA SER A 20 -7.77 17.69 -12.46
C SER A 20 -7.22 17.03 -13.74
N HIS A 21 -6.48 15.92 -13.58
CA HIS A 21 -6.00 15.12 -14.68
C HIS A 21 -6.15 13.63 -14.35
N LEU A 22 -6.68 12.88 -15.30
CA LEU A 22 -6.80 11.42 -15.23
C LEU A 22 -6.49 10.86 -16.61
N TYR A 23 -5.42 10.07 -16.68
CA TYR A 23 -5.11 9.24 -17.84
C TYR A 23 -4.94 7.80 -17.39
N ALA A 24 -5.59 6.86 -18.07
CA ALA A 24 -5.47 5.46 -17.74
C ALA A 24 -5.56 4.59 -19.00
N THR A 25 -4.67 3.61 -19.11
CA THR A 25 -4.73 2.57 -20.14
C THR A 25 -4.97 1.21 -19.50
N ALA A 26 -5.68 0.34 -20.23
CA ALA A 26 -5.92 -1.02 -19.76
C ALA A 26 -4.60 -1.73 -19.40
N PRO A 27 -4.57 -2.53 -18.32
CA PRO A 27 -5.72 -2.95 -17.51
C PRO A 27 -6.07 -2.01 -16.35
N LEU A 28 -5.42 -0.85 -16.22
CA LEU A 28 -5.69 0.11 -15.15
C LEU A 28 -6.89 0.98 -15.49
N LYS A 29 -7.72 1.25 -14.48
CA LYS A 29 -8.89 2.12 -14.56
C LYS A 29 -9.14 2.76 -13.20
N VAL A 30 -9.79 3.92 -13.18
CA VAL A 30 -10.21 4.61 -11.96
C VAL A 30 -11.72 4.74 -11.93
N GLN A 31 -12.33 4.45 -10.78
CA GLN A 31 -13.75 4.72 -10.56
C GLN A 31 -13.98 6.23 -10.38
N ARG A 32 -15.22 6.66 -10.58
CA ARG A 32 -15.63 8.03 -10.25
C ARG A 32 -15.28 8.32 -8.78
N PRO A 33 -14.55 9.40 -8.49
CA PRO A 33 -14.18 9.74 -7.11
C PRO A 33 -15.42 10.10 -6.27
N PHE A 34 -15.33 9.90 -4.96
CA PHE A 34 -16.38 10.23 -4.00
C PHE A 34 -15.79 10.90 -2.76
N TYR A 35 -16.67 11.50 -1.96
CA TYR A 35 -16.30 12.42 -0.90
C TYR A 35 -17.11 12.14 0.37
N PRO A 36 -16.98 10.96 1.00
CA PRO A 36 -17.78 10.59 2.16
C PRO A 36 -17.44 11.42 3.41
N GLU A 37 -16.27 12.03 3.41
CA GLU A 37 -15.73 12.82 4.52
C GLU A 37 -15.72 14.34 4.22
N GLY A 38 -16.48 14.77 3.21
CA GLY A 38 -16.47 16.15 2.76
C GLY A 38 -15.51 16.39 1.60
N LYS A 39 -15.64 17.52 0.94
CA LYS A 39 -14.98 17.80 -0.35
C LYS A 39 -13.46 17.99 -0.27
N ASN A 40 -12.92 18.20 0.91
CA ASN A 40 -11.48 18.39 1.14
C ASN A 40 -10.67 17.08 1.08
N LEU A 41 -11.32 15.92 1.17
CA LEU A 41 -10.68 14.60 1.05
C LEU A 41 -11.33 13.80 -0.08
N CYS A 42 -10.54 13.52 -1.12
CA CYS A 42 -10.99 12.79 -2.30
C CYS A 42 -10.71 11.30 -2.16
N HIS A 43 -11.76 10.46 -2.14
CA HIS A 43 -11.61 9.01 -2.19
C HIS A 43 -11.57 8.53 -3.64
N THR A 44 -10.53 7.78 -3.98
CA THR A 44 -10.28 7.24 -5.32
C THR A 44 -10.09 5.73 -5.26
N VAL A 45 -10.73 5.00 -6.16
CA VAL A 45 -10.58 3.54 -6.29
C VAL A 45 -9.92 3.21 -7.61
N ILE A 46 -8.77 2.56 -7.55
CA ILE A 46 -8.06 2.02 -8.71
C ILE A 46 -8.56 0.59 -8.96
N LEU A 47 -8.80 0.28 -10.22
CA LEU A 47 -9.21 -1.03 -10.69
C LEU A 47 -8.10 -1.61 -11.57
N HIS A 48 -7.86 -2.91 -11.44
CA HIS A 48 -7.18 -3.72 -12.43
C HIS A 48 -8.23 -4.57 -13.13
N THR A 49 -8.55 -4.24 -14.37
CA THR A 49 -9.71 -4.82 -15.11
C THR A 49 -9.43 -6.18 -15.75
N ALA A 50 -8.17 -6.63 -15.77
CA ALA A 50 -7.82 -8.00 -16.12
C ALA A 50 -7.89 -8.90 -14.87
N GLY A 51 -7.88 -10.22 -15.08
CA GLY A 51 -7.98 -11.21 -14.00
C GLY A 51 -6.80 -11.23 -13.03
N GLY A 52 -5.68 -10.66 -13.41
CA GLY A 52 -4.43 -10.53 -12.64
C GLY A 52 -3.25 -10.19 -13.54
N ILE A 53 -2.08 -10.04 -12.92
CA ILE A 53 -0.81 -9.68 -13.55
C ILE A 53 -0.11 -10.97 -13.97
N VAL A 54 0.44 -11.02 -15.18
CA VAL A 54 1.19 -12.16 -15.70
C VAL A 54 2.63 -11.77 -16.02
N GLY A 55 3.51 -12.76 -16.15
CA GLY A 55 4.92 -12.52 -16.48
C GLY A 55 5.09 -11.63 -17.71
N GLY A 56 5.92 -10.58 -17.57
CA GLY A 56 6.18 -9.57 -18.58
C GLY A 56 5.23 -8.38 -18.58
N ASP A 57 4.15 -8.37 -17.80
CA ASP A 57 3.31 -7.17 -17.64
C ASP A 57 4.07 -6.07 -16.89
N VAL A 58 3.86 -4.82 -17.31
CA VAL A 58 4.39 -3.62 -16.69
C VAL A 58 3.25 -2.66 -16.39
N LEU A 59 3.04 -2.36 -15.12
CA LEU A 59 2.04 -1.41 -14.64
C LEU A 59 2.75 -0.19 -14.07
N GLN A 60 2.54 0.97 -14.68
CA GLN A 60 3.08 2.25 -14.21
C GLN A 60 1.97 3.13 -13.66
N GLN A 61 2.19 3.67 -12.46
CA GLN A 61 1.24 4.57 -11.82
C GLN A 61 1.97 5.82 -11.37
N LYS A 62 1.54 6.97 -11.84
CA LYS A 62 2.06 8.29 -11.46
C LYS A 62 0.95 9.07 -10.78
N ILE A 63 1.19 9.49 -9.56
CA ILE A 63 0.20 10.17 -8.74
C ILE A 63 0.84 11.45 -8.20
N HIS A 64 0.19 12.58 -8.44
CA HIS A 64 0.64 13.86 -7.97
C HIS A 64 -0.46 14.56 -7.19
N LEU A 65 -0.21 14.80 -5.91
CA LEU A 65 -1.03 15.64 -5.06
C LEU A 65 -0.41 17.04 -5.03
N GLN A 66 -1.07 18.01 -5.65
CA GLN A 66 -0.66 19.40 -5.55
C GLN A 66 -0.89 19.95 -4.14
N ALA A 67 -0.27 21.10 -3.84
CA ALA A 67 -0.29 21.68 -2.51
C ALA A 67 -1.69 21.75 -1.88
N ALA A 68 -1.76 21.46 -0.58
CA ALA A 68 -2.96 21.49 0.24
C ALA A 68 -4.08 20.53 -0.20
N THR A 69 -3.80 19.51 -1.02
CA THR A 69 -4.78 18.49 -1.39
C THR A 69 -4.70 17.28 -0.46
N ASN A 70 -5.84 16.60 -0.27
CA ASN A 70 -5.89 15.37 0.51
C ASN A 70 -6.64 14.29 -0.27
N ALA A 71 -6.05 13.10 -0.35
CA ALA A 71 -6.69 11.97 -1.00
C ALA A 71 -6.51 10.67 -0.21
N LEU A 72 -7.50 9.79 -0.35
CA LEU A 72 -7.40 8.39 -0.01
C LEU A 72 -7.49 7.59 -1.32
N ILE A 73 -6.50 6.75 -1.58
CA ILE A 73 -6.47 5.89 -2.75
C ILE A 73 -6.46 4.44 -2.28
N THR A 74 -7.38 3.63 -2.81
CA THR A 74 -7.47 2.20 -2.55
C THR A 74 -7.71 1.42 -3.83
N THR A 75 -7.70 0.09 -3.75
CA THR A 75 -8.10 -0.80 -4.83
C THR A 75 -9.41 -1.51 -4.50
N ALA A 76 -10.18 -1.91 -5.52
CA ALA A 76 -11.49 -2.52 -5.30
C ALA A 76 -11.40 -3.97 -4.81
N SER A 77 -10.32 -4.69 -5.14
CA SER A 77 -10.14 -6.11 -4.81
C SER A 77 -8.67 -6.45 -4.66
N ALA A 78 -8.40 -7.63 -4.13
CA ALA A 78 -7.05 -8.18 -4.07
C ALA A 78 -6.42 -8.27 -5.47
N GLY A 79 -5.16 -7.82 -5.57
CA GLY A 79 -4.32 -8.05 -6.73
C GLY A 79 -3.91 -9.53 -6.82
N LYS A 80 -3.77 -10.07 -8.04
CA LYS A 80 -3.30 -11.43 -8.27
C LYS A 80 -2.11 -11.38 -9.22
N VAL A 81 -1.03 -12.06 -8.84
CA VAL A 81 0.13 -12.24 -9.71
C VAL A 81 0.23 -13.72 -10.03
N TYR A 82 0.03 -14.05 -11.29
CA TYR A 82 0.01 -15.44 -11.75
C TYR A 82 1.42 -16.01 -11.94
N GLN A 83 1.50 -17.32 -12.04
CA GLN A 83 2.73 -18.03 -12.41
C GLN A 83 3.35 -17.41 -13.66
N SER A 84 4.66 -17.18 -13.59
CA SER A 84 5.43 -16.63 -14.71
C SER A 84 5.82 -17.72 -15.71
N ASN A 85 5.95 -17.30 -16.95
CA ASN A 85 6.56 -18.08 -18.05
C ASN A 85 8.06 -17.80 -18.21
N GLY A 86 8.71 -17.30 -17.17
CA GLY A 86 10.12 -16.91 -17.16
C GLY A 86 10.37 -15.39 -17.24
N GLN A 87 9.32 -14.58 -17.39
CA GLN A 87 9.45 -13.13 -17.43
C GLN A 87 8.99 -12.49 -16.11
N MET A 88 9.71 -11.45 -15.66
CA MET A 88 9.35 -10.66 -14.49
C MET A 88 8.17 -9.74 -14.80
N ALA A 89 7.11 -9.81 -14.00
CA ALA A 89 6.07 -8.79 -14.00
C ALA A 89 6.48 -7.63 -13.11
N GLN A 90 6.12 -6.40 -13.47
CA GLN A 90 6.55 -5.20 -12.76
C GLN A 90 5.38 -4.26 -12.45
N GLN A 91 5.41 -3.68 -11.26
CA GLN A 91 4.53 -2.58 -10.86
C GLN A 91 5.39 -1.43 -10.35
N LEU A 92 5.33 -0.29 -11.02
CA LEU A 92 6.08 0.92 -10.71
C LEU A 92 5.11 2.00 -10.27
N ILE A 93 5.26 2.48 -9.04
CA ILE A 93 4.38 3.48 -8.44
C ILE A 93 5.24 4.68 -8.03
N GLU A 94 5.00 5.81 -8.67
CA GLU A 94 5.66 7.09 -8.39
C GLU A 94 4.62 8.06 -7.82
N ILE A 95 4.85 8.54 -6.61
CA ILE A 95 3.94 9.44 -5.91
C ILE A 95 4.68 10.71 -5.54
N LYS A 96 4.15 11.84 -5.95
CA LYS A 96 4.63 13.15 -5.54
C LYS A 96 3.55 13.83 -4.70
N ILE A 97 3.90 14.29 -3.51
CA ILE A 97 3.02 14.98 -2.58
C ILE A 97 3.62 16.34 -2.29
N ASP A 98 3.02 17.40 -2.82
CA ASP A 98 3.48 18.76 -2.62
C ASP A 98 3.18 19.25 -1.19
N ASP A 99 3.58 20.48 -0.88
CA ASP A 99 3.51 21.06 0.47
C ASP A 99 2.10 21.06 1.06
N ASN A 100 2.00 20.74 2.35
CA ASN A 100 0.74 20.69 3.10
C ASN A 100 -0.32 19.73 2.51
N ALA A 101 0.08 18.80 1.65
CA ALA A 101 -0.80 17.78 1.09
C ALA A 101 -0.67 16.46 1.84
N GLY A 102 -1.70 15.62 1.79
CA GLY A 102 -1.72 14.34 2.48
C GLY A 102 -2.28 13.21 1.62
N LEU A 103 -1.62 12.05 1.61
CA LEU A 103 -2.10 10.86 0.92
C LEU A 103 -2.18 9.65 1.85
N GLU A 104 -3.31 8.98 1.78
CA GLU A 104 -3.52 7.65 2.32
C GLU A 104 -3.57 6.64 1.18
N TRP A 105 -2.54 5.80 1.07
CA TRP A 105 -2.39 4.74 0.08
C TRP A 105 -2.72 3.39 0.70
N LEU A 106 -3.94 2.92 0.51
CA LEU A 106 -4.53 1.82 1.26
C LEU A 106 -5.04 0.71 0.30
N PRO A 107 -4.17 0.07 -0.49
CA PRO A 107 -4.59 -0.98 -1.42
C PRO A 107 -5.06 -2.24 -0.67
N GLN A 108 -5.89 -3.06 -1.35
CA GLN A 108 -6.15 -4.42 -0.92
C GLN A 108 -4.88 -5.28 -1.08
N GLU A 109 -4.87 -6.48 -0.51
CA GLU A 109 -3.71 -7.37 -0.58
C GLU A 109 -3.33 -7.78 -2.01
N THR A 110 -2.06 -8.10 -2.19
CA THR A 110 -1.53 -8.74 -3.40
C THR A 110 -1.26 -10.22 -3.12
N ILE A 111 -1.82 -11.10 -3.95
CA ILE A 111 -1.66 -12.55 -3.84
C ILE A 111 -0.65 -13.00 -4.89
N ILE A 112 0.50 -13.47 -4.45
CA ILE A 112 1.58 -13.97 -5.29
C ILE A 112 1.39 -15.49 -5.43
N PHE A 113 1.03 -15.95 -6.63
CA PHE A 113 0.80 -17.38 -6.88
C PHE A 113 2.14 -18.12 -6.96
N ASN A 114 2.10 -19.42 -6.71
CA ASN A 114 3.28 -20.26 -6.88
C ASN A 114 3.87 -20.15 -8.28
N GLY A 115 5.19 -19.99 -8.38
CA GLY A 115 5.90 -19.78 -9.64
C GLY A 115 5.80 -18.38 -10.23
N ALA A 116 5.22 -17.40 -9.54
CA ALA A 116 5.21 -16.02 -9.98
C ALA A 116 6.61 -15.37 -9.88
N ALA A 117 6.91 -14.49 -10.82
CA ALA A 117 8.07 -13.59 -10.77
C ALA A 117 7.55 -12.16 -10.80
N PHE A 118 7.70 -11.44 -9.68
CA PHE A 118 7.09 -10.12 -9.51
C PHE A 118 8.02 -9.14 -8.81
N ARG A 119 8.06 -7.93 -9.33
CA ARG A 119 8.76 -6.81 -8.73
C ARG A 119 7.83 -5.60 -8.59
N GLN A 120 7.74 -5.07 -7.37
CA GLN A 120 7.11 -3.81 -7.08
C GLN A 120 8.14 -2.77 -6.67
N HIS A 121 7.97 -1.55 -7.15
CA HIS A 121 8.72 -0.38 -6.70
C HIS A 121 7.74 0.74 -6.40
N LEU A 122 7.74 1.22 -5.17
CA LEU A 122 7.00 2.39 -4.71
C LEU A 122 7.99 3.48 -4.31
N ARG A 123 7.88 4.63 -4.95
CA ARG A 123 8.61 5.85 -4.57
C ARG A 123 7.63 6.95 -4.20
N VAL A 124 7.87 7.58 -3.05
CA VAL A 124 7.11 8.71 -2.55
C VAL A 124 8.05 9.88 -2.31
N ASP A 125 7.82 11.00 -2.97
CA ASP A 125 8.53 12.26 -2.75
C ASP A 125 7.59 13.24 -2.03
N LEU A 126 7.99 13.64 -0.81
CA LEU A 126 7.22 14.48 0.11
C LEU A 126 7.70 15.93 0.09
N GLY A 127 6.78 16.88 0.00
CA GLY A 127 7.01 18.30 0.25
C GLY A 127 7.02 18.65 1.75
N GLU A 128 7.14 19.93 2.05
CA GLU A 128 7.13 20.45 3.41
C GLU A 128 5.73 20.28 4.06
N ASN A 129 5.71 19.85 5.32
CA ASN A 129 4.47 19.62 6.09
C ASN A 129 3.47 18.65 5.40
N SER A 130 3.93 17.87 4.44
CA SER A 130 3.12 16.85 3.79
C SER A 130 3.15 15.54 4.58
N SER A 131 2.13 14.71 4.37
CA SER A 131 2.00 13.43 5.05
C SER A 131 1.73 12.27 4.09
N TRP A 132 2.25 11.12 4.45
CA TRP A 132 2.02 9.84 3.78
C TRP A 132 1.63 8.78 4.80
N LEU A 133 0.54 8.07 4.52
CA LEU A 133 0.22 6.81 5.18
C LEU A 133 -0.01 5.77 4.08
N GLY A 134 0.76 4.69 4.11
CA GLY A 134 0.59 3.63 3.15
C GLY A 134 0.80 2.26 3.75
N TRP A 135 0.10 1.27 3.19
CA TRP A 135 0.36 -0.13 3.53
C TRP A 135 0.49 -1.03 2.31
N GLU A 136 1.13 -2.15 2.52
CA GLU A 136 1.18 -3.30 1.63
C GLU A 136 0.88 -4.56 2.43
N ILE A 137 0.03 -5.41 1.88
CA ILE A 137 -0.25 -6.74 2.41
C ILE A 137 0.04 -7.72 1.27
N THR A 138 1.02 -8.60 1.45
CA THR A 138 1.41 -9.58 0.43
C THR A 138 1.20 -10.99 0.96
N ARG A 139 0.39 -11.75 0.23
CA ARG A 139 0.16 -13.17 0.50
C ARG A 139 0.89 -14.03 -0.52
N PHE A 140 1.57 -15.04 -0.03
CA PHE A 140 2.33 -16.00 -0.83
C PHE A 140 1.56 -17.34 -0.93
N GLY A 141 1.09 -17.66 -2.15
CA GLY A 141 0.23 -18.80 -2.42
C GLY A 141 -1.26 -18.54 -2.14
N ARG A 142 -2.11 -19.39 -2.69
CA ARG A 142 -3.58 -19.34 -2.52
C ARG A 142 -4.02 -20.22 -1.37
N SER A 143 -4.08 -19.70 -0.17
CA SER A 143 -4.44 -20.47 1.04
C SER A 143 -5.77 -21.23 0.91
N ALA A 144 -6.79 -20.64 0.27
CA ALA A 144 -8.08 -21.31 0.03
C ALA A 144 -7.97 -22.59 -0.83
N ARG A 145 -6.83 -22.83 -1.48
CA ARG A 145 -6.53 -24.02 -2.27
C ARG A 145 -5.36 -24.82 -1.72
N GLY A 146 -4.87 -24.50 -0.52
CA GLY A 146 -3.69 -25.15 0.07
C GLY A 146 -2.39 -24.88 -0.69
N GLU A 147 -2.35 -23.89 -1.60
CA GLU A 147 -1.16 -23.57 -2.37
C GLU A 147 -0.15 -22.82 -1.52
N LYS A 148 1.11 -23.28 -1.56
CA LYS A 148 2.28 -22.62 -0.98
C LYS A 148 3.13 -22.00 -2.09
N PHE A 149 3.93 -20.98 -1.78
CA PHE A 149 4.89 -20.36 -2.70
C PHE A 149 6.22 -21.14 -2.70
N LEU A 150 6.27 -22.25 -3.46
CA LEU A 150 7.42 -23.16 -3.52
C LEU A 150 8.43 -22.81 -4.61
N ALA A 151 8.05 -21.99 -5.58
CA ALA A 151 8.89 -21.52 -6.67
C ALA A 151 8.53 -20.09 -7.03
N GLY A 152 9.43 -19.40 -7.74
CA GLY A 152 9.26 -18.02 -8.15
C GLY A 152 10.06 -17.04 -7.29
N GLU A 153 9.87 -15.75 -7.55
CA GLU A 153 10.57 -14.68 -6.85
C GLU A 153 9.67 -13.46 -6.68
N TRP A 154 9.82 -12.81 -5.55
CA TRP A 154 9.11 -11.59 -5.22
C TRP A 154 10.08 -10.53 -4.70
N HIS A 155 9.92 -9.30 -5.21
CA HIS A 155 10.69 -8.14 -4.77
C HIS A 155 9.72 -7.01 -4.46
N SER A 156 9.90 -6.34 -3.32
CA SER A 156 9.22 -5.09 -2.97
C SER A 156 10.24 -4.08 -2.51
N ASN A 157 10.28 -2.94 -3.17
CA ASN A 157 11.13 -1.81 -2.83
C ASN A 157 10.25 -0.61 -2.54
N TRP A 158 10.40 -0.03 -1.36
CA TRP A 158 9.75 1.21 -0.95
C TRP A 158 10.80 2.27 -0.67
N GLU A 159 10.58 3.46 -1.18
CA GLU A 159 11.43 4.62 -0.99
C GLU A 159 10.58 5.83 -0.65
N ILE A 160 10.77 6.42 0.53
CA ILE A 160 10.10 7.64 0.94
C ILE A 160 11.15 8.71 1.16
N TRP A 161 11.01 9.83 0.47
CA TRP A 161 11.97 10.92 0.40
C TRP A 161 11.32 12.24 0.77
N ARG A 162 12.08 13.17 1.36
CA ARG A 162 11.71 14.59 1.51
C ARG A 162 12.91 15.46 1.17
N SER A 163 12.72 16.44 0.29
CA SER A 163 13.77 17.37 -0.13
C SER A 163 15.07 16.68 -0.55
N GLY A 164 14.97 15.55 -1.27
CA GLY A 164 16.10 14.75 -1.73
C GLY A 164 16.81 13.91 -0.66
N GLN A 165 16.31 13.90 0.58
CA GLN A 165 16.81 13.07 1.67
C GLN A 165 15.91 11.84 1.88
N PRO A 166 16.47 10.62 2.00
CA PRO A 166 15.68 9.44 2.29
C PRO A 166 15.20 9.49 3.75
N LEU A 167 13.87 9.36 3.95
CA LEU A 167 13.27 9.23 5.27
C LEU A 167 13.09 7.77 5.66
N TRP A 168 12.75 6.93 4.69
CA TRP A 168 12.59 5.50 4.90
C TRP A 168 12.82 4.73 3.61
N LEU A 169 13.64 3.68 3.70
CA LEU A 169 13.96 2.78 2.60
C LEU A 169 13.74 1.35 3.05
N ASP A 170 13.01 0.58 2.27
CA ASP A 170 12.79 -0.85 2.49
C ASP A 170 13.01 -1.64 1.21
N ARG A 171 13.77 -2.72 1.32
CA ARG A 171 14.06 -3.64 0.23
C ARG A 171 13.82 -5.05 0.70
N SER A 172 12.72 -5.61 0.26
CA SER A 172 12.33 -6.97 0.59
C SER A 172 12.46 -7.87 -0.63
N PHE A 173 12.97 -9.06 -0.40
CA PHE A 173 13.16 -10.09 -1.42
C PHE A 173 12.81 -11.46 -0.85
N LEU A 174 12.10 -12.26 -1.64
CA LEU A 174 11.76 -13.63 -1.27
C LEU A 174 11.83 -14.54 -2.48
N LEU A 175 12.61 -15.62 -2.34
CA LEU A 175 12.56 -16.76 -3.25
C LEU A 175 11.60 -17.82 -2.72
N GLY A 176 10.84 -18.42 -3.61
CA GLY A 176 9.98 -19.56 -3.28
C GLY A 176 10.78 -20.75 -2.72
N GLY A 177 10.10 -21.63 -2.00
CA GLY A 177 10.72 -22.81 -1.38
C GLY A 177 11.39 -22.52 -0.05
N LYS A 178 12.68 -22.84 0.09
CA LYS A 178 13.40 -22.80 1.38
C LYS A 178 13.37 -21.45 2.12
N MET A 179 13.24 -20.32 1.42
CA MET A 179 13.12 -19.02 2.09
C MET A 179 11.78 -18.84 2.80
N ILE A 180 10.73 -19.57 2.38
CA ILE A 180 9.42 -19.53 3.06
C ILE A 180 9.55 -20.15 4.46
N GLU A 181 10.25 -21.27 4.59
CA GLU A 181 10.39 -22.03 5.84
C GLU A 181 11.40 -21.39 6.80
N GLY A 182 12.39 -20.65 6.26
CA GLY A 182 13.49 -20.07 7.04
C GLY A 182 13.05 -18.97 7.99
N PHE A 183 13.67 -18.88 9.17
CA PHE A 183 13.44 -17.81 10.15
C PHE A 183 13.68 -16.40 9.58
N SER A 184 14.71 -16.25 8.73
CA SER A 184 15.01 -14.99 8.01
C SER A 184 14.04 -14.68 6.87
N GLY A 185 13.17 -15.63 6.51
CA GLY A 185 12.10 -15.46 5.52
C GLY A 185 10.74 -15.34 6.20
N LEU A 186 9.83 -16.23 5.83
CA LEU A 186 8.45 -16.18 6.33
C LEU A 186 8.19 -17.03 7.58
N ASN A 187 9.15 -17.86 8.00
CA ASN A 187 8.99 -18.75 9.16
C ASN A 187 7.67 -19.55 9.09
N ASP A 188 7.43 -20.21 7.96
CA ASP A 188 6.19 -20.93 7.61
C ASP A 188 4.90 -20.06 7.55
N SER A 189 5.02 -18.75 7.68
CA SER A 189 3.90 -17.85 7.47
C SER A 189 3.64 -17.67 5.97
N ALA A 190 2.38 -17.43 5.61
CA ALA A 190 1.99 -17.25 4.21
C ALA A 190 1.79 -15.77 3.84
N LEU A 191 2.03 -14.84 4.78
CA LEU A 191 1.68 -13.44 4.59
C LEU A 191 2.60 -12.52 5.36
N ILE A 192 2.91 -11.40 4.73
CA ILE A 192 3.56 -10.25 5.36
C ILE A 192 2.73 -8.99 5.15
N GLY A 193 2.81 -8.09 6.11
CA GLY A 193 2.20 -6.76 6.04
C GLY A 193 3.19 -5.69 6.48
N THR A 194 3.15 -4.56 5.81
CA THR A 194 3.90 -3.35 6.16
C THR A 194 2.96 -2.17 6.12
N LEU A 195 2.92 -1.37 7.19
CA LEU A 195 2.27 -0.07 7.23
C LEU A 195 3.30 0.96 7.64
N VAL A 196 3.37 2.06 6.90
CA VAL A 196 4.26 3.18 7.17
C VAL A 196 3.46 4.47 7.20
N TYR A 197 3.65 5.26 8.24
CA TYR A 197 3.20 6.65 8.32
C TYR A 197 4.42 7.55 8.40
N ILE A 198 4.47 8.59 7.59
CA ILE A 198 5.44 9.70 7.65
C ILE A 198 4.66 11.00 7.60
N GLY A 199 4.91 11.89 8.55
CA GLY A 199 4.22 13.19 8.60
C GLY A 199 4.61 14.00 9.82
N GLN A 200 4.16 13.59 10.98
CA GLN A 200 4.47 14.20 12.27
C GLN A 200 5.14 13.19 13.18
N PRO A 201 5.94 13.64 14.16
CA PRO A 201 6.50 12.77 15.19
C PRO A 201 5.40 11.98 15.91
N VAL A 202 5.63 10.70 16.13
CA VAL A 202 4.77 9.86 16.95
C VAL A 202 5.35 9.70 18.34
N ASP A 203 4.56 9.92 19.36
CA ASP A 203 4.97 9.77 20.72
C ASP A 203 4.96 8.28 21.18
N ARG A 204 5.54 8.04 22.35
CA ARG A 204 5.60 6.71 22.92
C ARG A 204 4.21 6.13 23.24
N ASN A 205 3.26 6.98 23.66
CA ASN A 205 1.91 6.54 24.01
C ASN A 205 1.17 5.99 22.78
N LEU A 206 1.33 6.63 21.62
CA LEU A 206 0.77 6.15 20.37
C LEU A 206 1.38 4.81 19.95
N ILE A 207 2.68 4.66 20.09
CA ILE A 207 3.37 3.40 19.78
C ILE A 207 2.86 2.28 20.69
N GLU A 208 2.69 2.55 21.98
CA GLU A 208 2.16 1.58 22.96
C GLU A 208 0.70 1.22 22.65
N LYS A 209 -0.17 2.19 22.32
CA LYS A 209 -1.55 1.92 21.86
C LYS A 209 -1.59 0.98 20.64
N VAL A 210 -0.66 1.15 19.69
CA VAL A 210 -0.59 0.31 18.49
C VAL A 210 -0.01 -1.07 18.79
N ARG A 211 0.82 -1.21 19.82
CA ARG A 211 1.37 -2.49 20.28
C ARG A 211 0.40 -3.31 21.12
N ASP A 212 -0.61 -2.68 21.71
CA ASP A 212 -1.54 -3.33 22.64
C ASP A 212 -2.58 -4.23 21.93
N PHE A 213 -2.48 -4.38 20.62
CA PHE A 213 -3.32 -5.33 19.90
C PHE A 213 -2.81 -6.76 20.07
N SER A 214 -3.73 -7.68 20.37
CA SER A 214 -3.42 -9.12 20.41
C SER A 214 -3.68 -9.73 19.05
N LEU A 215 -2.65 -10.27 18.42
CA LEU A 215 -2.68 -10.92 17.10
C LEU A 215 -2.17 -12.36 17.23
N GLU A 216 -2.68 -13.26 16.38
CA GLU A 216 -2.13 -14.61 16.24
C GLU A 216 -0.79 -14.58 15.49
N GLY A 217 -0.63 -13.63 14.56
CA GLY A 217 0.61 -13.40 13.83
C GLY A 217 1.64 -12.62 14.63
N GLU A 218 2.87 -12.65 14.15
CA GLU A 218 3.96 -11.85 14.71
C GLU A 218 3.84 -10.40 14.25
N MET A 219 3.93 -9.46 15.17
CA MET A 219 3.91 -8.04 14.86
C MET A 219 5.11 -7.29 15.44
N GLY A 220 5.51 -6.23 14.74
CA GLY A 220 6.50 -5.26 15.21
C GLY A 220 6.00 -3.84 14.95
N VAL A 221 6.16 -2.98 15.96
CA VAL A 221 5.80 -1.56 15.87
C VAL A 221 6.96 -0.72 16.38
N THR A 222 7.38 0.26 15.61
CA THR A 222 8.44 1.20 16.00
C THR A 222 8.20 2.58 15.37
N SER A 223 8.80 3.62 15.96
CA SER A 223 8.92 4.90 15.26
C SER A 223 9.89 4.75 14.09
N THR A 224 9.70 5.52 13.03
CA THR A 224 10.74 5.74 12.02
C THR A 224 11.79 6.71 12.57
N LEU A 225 12.94 6.80 11.90
CA LEU A 225 13.96 7.82 12.23
C LEU A 225 13.39 9.21 11.87
N GLY A 226 12.78 9.89 12.85
CA GLY A 226 12.18 11.20 12.69
C GLY A 226 10.65 11.16 12.88
N ASP A 227 9.88 11.39 11.82
CA ASP A 227 8.48 11.81 11.88
C ASP A 227 7.50 10.71 11.44
N GLY A 228 7.55 9.52 12.07
CA GLY A 228 6.65 8.50 11.60
C GLY A 228 6.53 7.23 12.44
N LEU A 229 5.69 6.31 11.94
CA LEU A 229 5.39 5.00 12.52
C LEU A 229 5.62 3.90 11.47
N LEU A 230 6.23 2.81 11.88
CA LEU A 230 6.36 1.57 11.11
C LEU A 230 5.67 0.44 11.85
N CYS A 231 4.75 -0.24 11.16
CA CYS A 231 4.16 -1.50 11.61
C CYS A 231 4.52 -2.62 10.66
N ARG A 232 4.92 -3.77 11.20
CA ARG A 232 5.22 -4.99 10.46
C ARG A 232 4.36 -6.11 10.99
N TYR A 233 3.94 -6.97 10.08
CA TYR A 233 3.18 -8.17 10.39
C TYR A 233 3.73 -9.35 9.59
N ARG A 234 3.76 -10.52 10.22
CA ARG A 234 4.02 -11.82 9.61
C ARG A 234 3.06 -12.86 10.18
N GLY A 235 2.32 -13.56 9.34
CA GLY A 235 1.32 -14.51 9.80
C GLY A 235 0.57 -15.19 8.66
N ASN A 236 -0.63 -15.69 8.96
CA ASN A 236 -1.40 -16.50 8.02
C ASN A 236 -2.78 -15.90 7.67
N SER A 237 -3.24 -14.89 8.38
CA SER A 237 -4.57 -14.31 8.20
C SER A 237 -4.53 -12.92 7.56
N SER A 238 -5.01 -12.82 6.30
CA SER A 238 -5.17 -11.49 5.66
C SER A 238 -6.29 -10.67 6.30
N GLY A 239 -7.28 -11.32 6.90
CA GLY A 239 -8.32 -10.64 7.67
C GLY A 239 -7.76 -9.97 8.91
N GLU A 240 -6.92 -10.67 9.66
CA GLU A 240 -6.28 -10.16 10.88
C GLU A 240 -5.40 -8.94 10.60
N VAL A 241 -4.44 -9.03 9.69
CA VAL A 241 -3.55 -7.90 9.37
C VAL A 241 -4.32 -6.71 8.81
N ARG A 242 -5.36 -6.95 7.98
CA ARG A 242 -6.21 -5.87 7.45
C ARG A 242 -6.97 -5.17 8.58
N GLN A 243 -7.56 -5.93 9.49
CA GLN A 243 -8.26 -5.37 10.65
C GLN A 243 -7.30 -4.56 11.54
N TRP A 244 -6.11 -5.09 11.81
CA TRP A 244 -5.10 -4.37 12.58
C TRP A 244 -4.67 -3.08 11.90
N PHE A 245 -4.34 -3.11 10.60
CA PHE A 245 -3.96 -1.91 9.86
C PHE A 245 -5.07 -0.87 9.79
N GLN A 246 -6.34 -1.30 9.69
CA GLN A 246 -7.48 -0.39 9.78
C GLN A 246 -7.59 0.28 11.14
N GLN A 247 -7.34 -0.46 12.23
CA GLN A 247 -7.33 0.09 13.58
C GLN A 247 -6.18 1.07 13.79
N VAL A 248 -4.97 0.73 13.31
CA VAL A 248 -3.82 1.66 13.32
C VAL A 248 -4.13 2.92 12.55
N TRP A 249 -4.71 2.79 11.35
CA TRP A 249 -5.15 3.93 10.54
C TRP A 249 -6.18 4.81 11.27
N GLN A 250 -7.15 4.22 11.96
CA GLN A 250 -8.11 4.98 12.78
C GLN A 250 -7.44 5.73 13.92
N ILE A 251 -6.51 5.11 14.61
CA ILE A 251 -5.73 5.75 15.68
C ILE A 251 -4.94 6.93 15.12
N LEU A 252 -4.18 6.71 14.03
CA LEU A 252 -3.40 7.77 13.38
C LEU A 252 -4.27 8.93 12.92
N ARG A 253 -5.43 8.67 12.35
CA ARG A 253 -6.35 9.75 11.95
C ARG A 253 -6.84 10.61 13.11
N ARG A 254 -7.21 9.99 14.22
CA ARG A 254 -7.65 10.70 15.43
C ARG A 254 -6.52 11.54 16.02
N GLU A 255 -5.35 10.94 16.18
CA GLU A 255 -4.21 11.59 16.86
C GLU A 255 -3.52 12.65 15.98
N MET A 256 -3.44 12.44 14.65
CA MET A 256 -2.64 13.28 13.74
C MET A 256 -3.48 14.29 12.96
N SER A 257 -4.78 14.08 12.80
CA SER A 257 -5.61 14.94 11.94
C SER A 257 -6.98 15.30 12.52
N ASP A 258 -7.27 14.86 13.75
CA ASP A 258 -8.59 15.03 14.41
C ASP A 258 -9.75 14.61 13.50
N ARG A 259 -9.59 13.47 12.82
CA ARG A 259 -10.59 12.93 11.88
C ARG A 259 -10.95 11.49 12.24
N GLU A 260 -12.23 11.15 12.08
CA GLU A 260 -12.69 9.77 12.08
C GLU A 260 -12.38 9.11 10.75
N ALA A 261 -11.99 7.83 10.77
CA ALA A 261 -11.80 7.06 9.56
C ALA A 261 -13.14 6.54 9.03
N ILE A 262 -13.50 6.92 7.81
CA ILE A 262 -14.66 6.34 7.12
C ILE A 262 -14.19 5.23 6.20
N ILE A 263 -14.59 4.00 6.51
CA ILE A 263 -14.22 2.82 5.75
C ILE A 263 -14.67 2.98 4.28
N PRO A 264 -13.77 2.84 3.31
CA PRO A 264 -14.13 2.91 1.91
C PRO A 264 -15.22 1.90 1.54
N ARG A 265 -16.26 2.36 0.86
CA ARG A 265 -17.42 1.53 0.53
C ARG A 265 -17.05 0.21 -0.17
N VAL A 266 -16.02 0.24 -1.01
CA VAL A 266 -15.56 -0.95 -1.74
C VAL A 266 -15.00 -2.06 -0.84
N TRP A 267 -14.66 -1.75 0.43
CA TRP A 267 -14.21 -2.77 1.38
C TRP A 267 -15.36 -3.50 2.07
N LEU A 268 -16.58 -2.98 2.00
CA LEU A 268 -17.80 -3.55 2.61
C LEU A 268 -18.50 -4.56 1.70
N SER A 269 -18.00 -4.76 0.48
CA SER A 269 -18.66 -5.53 -0.57
C SER A 269 -18.17 -6.99 -0.67
N TRP A 270 -17.36 -7.47 0.30
CA TRP A 270 -16.76 -8.82 0.27
C TRP A 270 -16.92 -9.54 1.61
#